data_9ff87d5bd6aea8a91c6468fa3e036014
#
_entry.id   9ff87d5bd6aea8a91c6468fa3e036014
#
_cell.length_a   1.000
_cell.length_b   1.000
_cell.length_c   1.000
_cell.angle_alpha   90.00
_cell.angle_beta   90.00
_cell.angle_gamma   90.00
#
_symmetry.space_group_name_H-M   'P 1'
#
loop_
_entity.id
_entity.type
_entity.pdbx_description
1 polymer ?
#
loop_
_entity_poly.entity_id
_entity_poly.type
_entity_poly.pdbx_seq_one_letter_code
_entity_poly.pdbx_strand_id
1 'polypeptide(L)'
;MKKGYLSEYFTGVAAKVLSAVEADTAASNQHEYNGVTPLKKIFGTAKRTFSAQFIYLNDGDDEPVTDNGTLTWYDAREAHPLRTEYRMYFTTTAVSVCAAAGDELFIGLRPDDTVLVVIAECGSTICSQLRWLFGIEESTHFSVRQELDSEQDRLAFAPRFILEQ
;
A
#
# COMPACT_ATOMS: atom_id res chain seq x y z
N MET A 1 -4.04 -5.07 -20.49
CA MET A 1 -4.10 -5.92 -19.28
C MET A 1 -3.80 -7.36 -19.65
N LYS A 2 -2.83 -7.97 -19.02
CA LYS A 2 -2.37 -9.33 -19.33
C LYS A 2 -2.88 -10.30 -18.26
N LYS A 3 -3.71 -11.27 -18.68
CA LYS A 3 -4.30 -12.24 -17.76
C LYS A 3 -3.24 -13.15 -17.13
N GLY A 4 -3.40 -13.43 -15.83
CA GLY A 4 -2.47 -14.28 -15.08
C GLY A 4 -1.22 -13.55 -14.60
N TYR A 5 -1.16 -12.24 -14.75
CA TYR A 5 -0.05 -11.40 -14.30
C TYR A 5 -0.54 -10.36 -13.31
N LEU A 6 0.37 -9.78 -12.55
CA LEU A 6 0.04 -8.77 -11.56
C LEU A 6 -0.68 -7.57 -12.19
N SER A 7 -0.38 -7.25 -13.45
CA SER A 7 -1.02 -6.18 -14.21
C SER A 7 -2.52 -6.39 -14.42
N GLU A 8 -3.02 -7.61 -14.24
CA GLU A 8 -4.48 -7.87 -14.29
C GLU A 8 -5.20 -7.19 -13.12
N TYR A 9 -4.54 -7.05 -11.99
CA TYR A 9 -5.13 -6.55 -10.75
C TYR A 9 -4.75 -5.12 -10.43
N PHE A 10 -3.55 -4.68 -10.82
CA PHE A 10 -3.04 -3.37 -10.46
C PHE A 10 -2.38 -2.66 -11.63
N THR A 11 -2.54 -1.33 -11.67
CA THR A 11 -1.79 -0.46 -12.58
C THR A 11 -0.48 0.01 -11.95
N GLY A 12 -0.35 -0.08 -10.65
CA GLY A 12 0.87 0.23 -9.93
C GLY A 12 0.81 -0.35 -8.53
N VAL A 13 1.98 -0.72 -8.00
CA VAL A 13 2.11 -1.24 -6.65
C VAL A 13 3.27 -0.56 -5.93
N ALA A 14 3.19 -0.51 -4.61
CA ALA A 14 4.23 0.07 -3.77
C ALA A 14 4.28 -0.64 -2.44
N ALA A 15 5.41 -0.56 -1.77
CA ALA A 15 5.55 -1.12 -0.43
C ALA A 15 6.61 -0.37 0.37
N LYS A 16 6.45 -0.39 1.69
CA LYS A 16 7.45 0.13 2.63
C LYS A 16 7.26 -0.51 4.00
N VAL A 17 8.28 -0.41 4.84
CA VAL A 17 8.19 -0.78 6.26
C VAL A 17 7.65 0.41 7.04
N LEU A 18 6.66 0.18 7.91
CA LEU A 18 6.06 1.25 8.71
C LEU A 18 6.98 1.69 9.85
N SER A 19 7.07 3.01 10.03
CA SER A 19 7.70 3.62 11.20
C SER A 19 6.73 3.64 12.39
N ALA A 20 7.26 3.93 13.58
CA ALA A 20 6.42 4.07 14.77
C ALA A 20 5.39 5.20 14.65
N VAL A 21 5.77 6.30 14.03
CA VAL A 21 4.88 7.46 13.83
C VAL A 21 3.72 7.09 12.92
N GLU A 22 3.98 6.34 11.86
CA GLU A 22 2.94 5.91 10.92
C GLU A 22 2.00 4.86 11.52
N ALA A 23 2.54 3.97 12.34
CA ALA A 23 1.79 2.85 12.90
C ALA A 23 0.95 3.24 14.11
N ASP A 24 1.48 4.09 14.99
CA ASP A 24 0.81 4.51 16.23
C ASP A 24 0.24 5.91 16.11
N THR A 25 -0.89 6.04 15.43
CA THR A 25 -1.55 7.31 15.20
C THR A 25 -2.16 7.90 16.47
N ALA A 26 -2.48 7.08 17.47
CA ALA A 26 -3.00 7.56 18.75
C ALA A 26 -1.92 8.33 19.53
N ALA A 27 -0.67 7.86 19.51
CA ALA A 27 0.44 8.53 20.18
C ALA A 27 1.01 9.68 19.34
N SER A 28 1.15 9.50 18.04
CA SER A 28 1.76 10.49 17.15
C SER A 28 0.79 11.57 16.68
N ASN A 29 -0.50 11.27 16.70
CA ASN A 29 -1.55 12.13 16.13
C ASN A 29 -1.35 12.42 14.64
N GLN A 30 -0.71 11.52 13.91
CA GLN A 30 -0.49 11.63 12.48
C GLN A 30 -1.16 10.45 11.76
N HIS A 31 -1.82 10.76 10.64
CA HIS A 31 -2.51 9.80 9.79
C HIS A 31 -1.95 9.88 8.37
N GLU A 32 -0.63 9.99 8.26
CA GLU A 32 0.06 10.09 6.98
C GLU A 32 1.17 9.06 6.88
N TYR A 33 1.35 8.52 5.68
CA TYR A 33 2.51 7.70 5.37
C TYR A 33 3.66 8.61 4.92
N ASN A 34 4.87 8.26 5.33
CA ASN A 34 6.07 9.02 5.02
C ASN A 34 6.79 8.45 3.80
N GLY A 35 7.68 9.24 3.21
CA GLY A 35 8.48 8.81 2.06
C GLY A 35 7.65 8.61 0.81
N VAL A 36 6.63 9.43 0.61
CA VAL A 36 5.60 9.22 -0.42
C VAL A 36 5.99 9.75 -1.80
N THR A 37 7.10 10.48 -1.95
CA THR A 37 7.48 11.06 -3.24
C THR A 37 7.48 10.04 -4.39
N PRO A 38 8.00 8.81 -4.22
CA PRO A 38 7.96 7.80 -5.30
C PRO A 38 6.54 7.45 -5.75
N LEU A 39 5.53 7.67 -4.92
CA LEU A 39 4.13 7.37 -5.26
C LEU A 39 3.57 8.26 -6.36
N LYS A 40 4.26 9.37 -6.70
CA LYS A 40 3.87 10.20 -7.85
C LYS A 40 3.78 9.40 -9.14
N LYS A 41 4.59 8.36 -9.28
CA LYS A 41 4.60 7.50 -10.47
C LYS A 41 3.27 6.79 -10.68
N ILE A 42 2.55 6.48 -9.61
CA ILE A 42 1.28 5.74 -9.71
C ILE A 42 0.06 6.61 -9.43
N PHE A 43 0.17 7.65 -8.58
CA PHE A 43 -0.96 8.51 -8.23
C PHE A 43 -1.00 9.82 -9.01
N GLY A 44 0.08 10.19 -9.69
CA GLY A 44 0.13 11.40 -10.49
C GLY A 44 0.39 12.65 -9.66
N THR A 45 -0.02 13.80 -10.20
CA THR A 45 0.28 15.10 -9.59
C THR A 45 -0.95 15.85 -9.10
N ALA A 46 -2.15 15.44 -9.51
CA ALA A 46 -3.38 16.09 -9.09
C ALA A 46 -3.84 15.58 -7.72
N LYS A 47 -4.48 16.47 -6.96
CA LYS A 47 -5.11 16.08 -5.70
C LYS A 47 -6.25 15.09 -5.98
N ARG A 48 -6.24 13.94 -5.28
CA ARG A 48 -7.26 12.92 -5.43
C ARG A 48 -7.53 12.23 -4.10
N THR A 49 -8.78 11.85 -3.90
CA THR A 49 -9.19 10.97 -2.80
C THR A 49 -9.62 9.65 -3.40
N PHE A 50 -9.00 8.56 -2.94
CA PHE A 50 -9.26 7.21 -3.42
C PHE A 50 -10.06 6.44 -2.38
N SER A 51 -11.07 5.70 -2.84
CA SER A 51 -11.69 4.67 -2.00
C SER A 51 -10.67 3.56 -1.79
N ALA A 52 -10.50 3.12 -0.56
CA ALA A 52 -9.48 2.14 -0.21
C ALA A 52 -10.06 0.99 0.62
N GLN A 53 -9.65 -0.21 0.29
CA GLN A 53 -9.89 -1.40 1.09
C GLN A 53 -8.63 -1.67 1.91
N PHE A 54 -8.78 -1.78 3.22
CA PHE A 54 -7.67 -2.05 4.14
C PHE A 54 -7.76 -3.47 4.65
N ILE A 55 -6.64 -4.18 4.70
CA ILE A 55 -6.54 -5.55 5.19
C ILE A 55 -5.31 -5.67 6.08
N TYR A 56 -5.47 -6.25 7.27
CA TYR A 56 -4.35 -6.62 8.13
C TYR A 56 -4.17 -8.13 8.12
N LEU A 57 -2.95 -8.59 7.85
CA LEU A 57 -2.61 -10.01 7.72
C LEU A 57 -1.49 -10.40 8.69
N ASN A 58 -1.63 -11.57 9.29
CA ASN A 58 -0.59 -12.23 10.08
C ASN A 58 -0.65 -13.75 9.82
N ASP A 59 0.24 -14.50 10.46
CA ASP A 59 0.31 -15.97 10.30
C ASP A 59 -0.65 -16.72 11.23
N GLY A 60 -1.44 -16.02 12.05
CA GLY A 60 -2.37 -16.63 12.97
C GLY A 60 -3.57 -17.28 12.27
N ASP A 61 -4.33 -18.08 13.03
CA ASP A 61 -5.54 -18.74 12.53
C ASP A 61 -6.76 -17.83 12.49
N ASP A 62 -6.64 -16.60 12.99
CA ASP A 62 -7.71 -15.63 12.99
C ASP A 62 -8.00 -15.12 11.57
N GLU A 63 -9.26 -14.77 11.33
CA GLU A 63 -9.63 -14.15 10.06
C GLU A 63 -8.91 -12.81 9.90
N PRO A 64 -8.55 -12.42 8.68
CA PRO A 64 -7.99 -11.10 8.43
C PRO A 64 -8.91 -9.99 8.91
N VAL A 65 -8.32 -8.94 9.49
CA VAL A 65 -9.08 -7.72 9.80
C VAL A 65 -9.22 -6.92 8.52
N THR A 66 -10.44 -6.58 8.17
CA THR A 66 -10.73 -5.79 6.95
C THR A 66 -11.58 -4.58 7.30
N ASP A 67 -11.38 -3.50 6.57
CA ASP A 67 -12.18 -2.29 6.72
C ASP A 67 -12.09 -1.47 5.44
N ASN A 68 -13.00 -0.53 5.27
CA ASN A 68 -13.00 0.40 4.16
C ASN A 68 -12.67 1.79 4.67
N GLY A 69 -11.97 2.56 3.86
CA GLY A 69 -11.59 3.91 4.19
C GLY A 69 -11.21 4.68 2.94
N THR A 70 -10.44 5.74 3.12
CA THR A 70 -9.96 6.55 2.01
C THR A 70 -8.48 6.87 2.17
N LEU A 71 -7.84 7.11 1.02
CA LEU A 71 -6.52 7.71 0.93
C LEU A 71 -6.65 9.03 0.18
N THR A 72 -6.08 10.10 0.74
CA THR A 72 -6.05 11.39 0.07
C THR A 72 -4.61 11.71 -0.32
N TRP A 73 -4.40 11.89 -1.61
CA TRP A 73 -3.14 12.23 -2.23
C TRP A 73 -3.16 13.70 -2.60
N TYR A 74 -2.21 14.49 -2.10
CA TYR A 74 -2.21 15.92 -2.35
C TYR A 74 -0.82 16.52 -2.19
N ASP A 75 -0.61 17.69 -2.84
CA ASP A 75 0.57 18.49 -2.67
C ASP A 75 0.28 19.55 -1.61
N ALA A 76 0.92 19.43 -0.45
CA ALA A 76 0.73 20.37 0.66
C ALA A 76 1.27 21.77 0.34
N ARG A 77 2.04 21.91 -0.75
CA ARG A 77 2.61 23.16 -1.20
C ARG A 77 2.13 23.56 -2.59
N GLU A 78 0.91 23.18 -2.97
CA GLU A 78 0.38 23.45 -4.30
C GLU A 78 0.35 24.93 -4.66
N ALA A 79 0.20 25.83 -3.64
CA ALA A 79 0.23 27.26 -3.85
C ALA A 79 1.66 27.83 -3.95
N HIS A 80 2.69 27.03 -3.70
CA HIS A 80 4.08 27.48 -3.77
C HIS A 80 4.59 27.37 -5.21
N PRO A 81 5.16 28.46 -5.80
CA PRO A 81 5.53 28.46 -7.21
C PRO A 81 6.70 27.55 -7.57
N LEU A 82 7.57 27.19 -6.60
CA LEU A 82 8.81 26.48 -6.87
C LEU A 82 8.98 25.16 -6.11
N ARG A 83 8.05 24.80 -5.20
CA ARG A 83 8.20 23.60 -4.37
C ARG A 83 6.95 22.76 -4.38
N THR A 84 7.15 21.45 -4.33
CA THR A 84 6.10 20.47 -4.14
C THR A 84 6.39 19.68 -2.88
N GLU A 85 5.35 19.28 -2.16
CA GLU A 85 5.46 18.39 -1.01
C GLU A 85 4.22 17.51 -0.98
N TYR A 86 4.34 16.32 -1.59
CA TYR A 86 3.22 15.40 -1.63
C TYR A 86 3.03 14.69 -0.31
N ARG A 87 1.77 14.43 0.04
CA ARG A 87 1.38 13.72 1.25
C ARG A 87 0.29 12.72 0.93
N MET A 88 0.30 11.62 1.68
CA MET A 88 -0.73 10.60 1.61
C MET A 88 -1.37 10.49 2.98
N TYR A 89 -2.60 10.99 3.09
CA TYR A 89 -3.39 10.93 4.32
C TYR A 89 -4.31 9.70 4.26
N PHE A 90 -4.40 8.97 5.37
CA PHE A 90 -5.30 7.82 5.49
C PHE A 90 -6.29 8.02 6.63
N THR A 91 -7.52 7.54 6.44
CA THR A 91 -8.54 7.55 7.49
C THR A 91 -8.26 6.44 8.51
N THR A 92 -8.63 6.68 9.76
CA THR A 92 -8.55 5.65 10.80
C THR A 92 -9.51 4.51 10.45
N THR A 93 -9.02 3.27 10.51
CA THR A 93 -9.79 2.06 10.24
C THR A 93 -9.48 1.01 11.28
N ALA A 94 -10.29 -0.05 11.32
CA ALA A 94 -10.00 -1.21 12.16
C ALA A 94 -8.62 -1.82 11.84
N VAL A 95 -8.14 -1.65 10.61
CA VAL A 95 -6.84 -2.14 10.17
C VAL A 95 -5.71 -1.24 10.64
N SER A 96 -5.88 0.07 10.53
CA SER A 96 -4.81 1.01 10.91
C SER A 96 -4.49 0.94 12.41
N VAL A 97 -5.46 0.60 13.25
CA VAL A 97 -5.22 0.44 14.70
C VAL A 97 -4.51 -0.87 15.04
N CYS A 98 -4.46 -1.84 14.12
CA CYS A 98 -3.70 -3.09 14.31
C CYS A 98 -2.22 -2.93 13.98
N ALA A 99 -1.84 -1.90 13.23
CA ALA A 99 -0.48 -1.72 12.73
C ALA A 99 0.51 -1.46 13.86
N ALA A 100 1.71 -2.03 13.71
CA ALA A 100 2.83 -1.81 14.63
C ALA A 100 4.07 -1.40 13.83
N ALA A 101 4.99 -0.71 14.49
CA ALA A 101 6.27 -0.36 13.87
C ALA A 101 6.99 -1.62 13.39
N GLY A 102 7.52 -1.57 12.18
CA GLY A 102 8.18 -2.71 11.56
C GLY A 102 7.25 -3.55 10.67
N ASP A 103 5.94 -3.41 10.80
CA ASP A 103 5.01 -4.07 9.89
C ASP A 103 5.21 -3.52 8.48
N GLU A 104 4.88 -4.32 7.46
CA GLU A 104 5.07 -3.90 6.08
C GLU A 104 3.75 -3.50 5.44
N LEU A 105 3.78 -2.34 4.80
CA LEU A 105 2.63 -1.76 4.09
C LEU A 105 2.78 -2.05 2.60
N PHE A 106 1.71 -2.58 2.00
CA PHE A 106 1.61 -2.81 0.56
C PHE A 106 0.43 -2.03 0.02
N ILE A 107 0.65 -1.31 -1.06
CA ILE A 107 -0.39 -0.51 -1.73
C ILE A 107 -0.50 -0.98 -3.17
N GLY A 108 -1.72 -1.23 -3.63
CA GLY A 108 -1.99 -1.52 -5.04
C GLY A 108 -3.09 -0.61 -5.58
N LEU A 109 -2.78 0.12 -6.64
CA LEU A 109 -3.79 0.92 -7.36
C LEU A 109 -4.43 0.03 -8.41
N ARG A 110 -5.75 -0.17 -8.28
CA ARG A 110 -6.51 -1.00 -9.20
C ARG A 110 -6.90 -0.24 -10.48
N PRO A 111 -7.22 -0.94 -11.58
CA PRO A 111 -7.64 -0.29 -12.82
C PRO A 111 -8.89 0.59 -12.68
N ASP A 112 -9.74 0.33 -11.69
CA ASP A 112 -10.95 1.14 -11.43
C ASP A 112 -10.68 2.35 -10.53
N ASP A 113 -9.41 2.65 -10.25
CA ASP A 113 -8.95 3.74 -9.37
C ASP A 113 -9.29 3.55 -7.88
N THR A 114 -9.70 2.36 -7.46
CA THR A 114 -9.72 2.03 -6.03
C THR A 114 -8.34 1.52 -5.61
N VAL A 115 -8.08 1.55 -4.31
CA VAL A 115 -6.76 1.15 -3.78
C VAL A 115 -6.93 0.00 -2.79
N LEU A 116 -6.04 -0.98 -2.92
CA LEU A 116 -5.88 -2.02 -1.91
C LEU A 116 -4.71 -1.63 -1.01
N VAL A 117 -4.94 -1.62 0.30
CA VAL A 117 -3.91 -1.37 1.32
C VAL A 117 -3.82 -2.61 2.19
N VAL A 118 -2.66 -3.24 2.20
CA VAL A 118 -2.42 -4.42 3.03
C VAL A 118 -1.30 -4.10 4.01
N ILE A 119 -1.55 -4.36 5.30
CA ILE A 119 -0.51 -4.28 6.32
C ILE A 119 -0.27 -5.70 6.81
N ALA A 120 0.96 -6.17 6.68
CA ALA A 120 1.37 -7.52 7.07
C ALA A 120 2.29 -7.46 8.28
N GLU A 121 2.05 -8.35 9.24
CA GLU A 121 2.84 -8.41 10.47
C GLU A 121 4.31 -8.65 10.16
N CYS A 122 5.17 -7.92 10.85
CA CYS A 122 6.63 -8.02 10.73
C CYS A 122 7.09 -9.46 10.97
N GLY A 123 7.93 -9.97 10.07
CA GLY A 123 8.51 -11.31 10.20
C GLY A 123 7.55 -12.45 9.89
N SER A 124 6.33 -12.16 9.46
CA SER A 124 5.36 -13.20 9.13
C SER A 124 5.66 -13.85 7.77
N THR A 125 5.20 -15.08 7.59
CA THR A 125 5.29 -15.78 6.32
C THR A 125 4.46 -15.06 5.25
N ILE A 126 3.27 -14.57 5.63
CA ILE A 126 2.41 -13.86 4.70
C ILE A 126 3.08 -12.57 4.21
N CYS A 127 3.86 -11.88 5.05
CA CYS A 127 4.61 -10.71 4.64
C CYS A 127 5.63 -11.06 3.55
N SER A 128 6.37 -12.17 3.74
CA SER A 128 7.33 -12.64 2.74
C SER A 128 6.65 -13.01 1.42
N GLN A 129 5.48 -13.63 1.49
CA GLN A 129 4.70 -13.98 0.30
C GLN A 129 4.23 -12.74 -0.46
N LEU A 130 3.83 -11.69 0.26
CA LEU A 130 3.41 -10.43 -0.36
C LEU A 130 4.58 -9.69 -1.01
N ARG A 131 5.76 -9.70 -0.40
CA ARG A 131 6.97 -9.16 -1.03
C ARG A 131 7.26 -9.86 -2.36
N TRP A 132 7.17 -11.18 -2.35
CA TRP A 132 7.37 -11.97 -3.55
C TRP A 132 6.31 -11.65 -4.60
N LEU A 133 5.05 -11.59 -4.19
CA LEU A 133 3.92 -11.30 -5.08
C LEU A 133 4.07 -9.91 -5.74
N PHE A 134 4.41 -8.91 -4.96
CA PHE A 134 4.55 -7.53 -5.44
C PHE A 134 5.90 -7.29 -6.13
N GLY A 135 6.86 -8.18 -5.92
CA GLY A 135 8.20 -8.03 -6.48
C GLY A 135 8.97 -6.85 -5.91
N ILE A 136 8.75 -6.53 -4.65
CA ILE A 136 9.36 -5.37 -3.97
C ILE A 136 10.13 -5.87 -2.75
N GLU A 137 11.39 -5.45 -2.65
CA GLU A 137 12.24 -5.76 -1.50
C GLU A 137 11.90 -4.87 -0.30
N GLU A 138 12.24 -5.34 0.90
CA GLU A 138 12.01 -4.61 2.13
C GLU A 138 12.77 -3.28 2.12
N SER A 139 12.07 -2.18 2.45
CA SER A 139 12.64 -0.84 2.49
C SER A 139 11.82 0.05 3.42
N THR A 140 12.51 0.99 4.08
CA THR A 140 11.86 1.99 4.93
C THR A 140 11.26 3.14 4.13
N HIS A 141 11.58 3.23 2.84
CA HIS A 141 10.99 4.18 1.90
C HIS A 141 10.10 3.45 0.91
N PHE A 142 9.10 4.11 0.36
CA PHE A 142 8.28 3.50 -0.67
C PHE A 142 9.12 3.13 -1.88
N SER A 143 9.01 1.86 -2.27
CA SER A 143 9.47 1.34 -3.55
C SER A 143 8.26 1.10 -4.41
N VAL A 144 8.33 1.48 -5.68
CA VAL A 144 7.17 1.54 -6.58
C VAL A 144 7.46 0.76 -7.86
N ARG A 145 6.44 0.04 -8.33
CA ARG A 145 6.49 -0.65 -9.63
C ARG A 145 5.25 -0.36 -10.43
N GLN A 146 5.42 -0.11 -11.74
CA GLN A 146 4.32 0.13 -12.69
C GLN A 146 4.28 -0.89 -13.81
N GLU A 147 5.41 -1.50 -14.16
CA GLU A 147 5.46 -2.56 -15.16
C GLU A 147 5.25 -3.89 -14.45
N LEU A 148 4.04 -4.44 -14.57
CA LEU A 148 3.58 -5.58 -13.78
C LEU A 148 3.21 -6.79 -14.65
N ASP A 149 3.80 -6.90 -15.83
CA ASP A 149 3.52 -7.96 -16.80
C ASP A 149 4.76 -8.72 -17.29
N SER A 150 5.87 -8.61 -16.54
CA SER A 150 7.08 -9.39 -16.82
C SER A 150 6.92 -10.82 -16.30
N GLU A 151 7.85 -11.70 -16.61
CA GLU A 151 7.77 -13.09 -16.18
C GLU A 151 7.72 -13.25 -14.67
N GLN A 152 8.42 -12.39 -13.93
CA GLN A 152 8.37 -12.38 -12.46
C GLN A 152 6.99 -12.00 -11.92
N ASP A 153 6.15 -11.34 -12.71
CA ASP A 153 4.81 -10.91 -12.33
C ASP A 153 3.72 -11.94 -12.66
N ARG A 154 4.13 -13.09 -13.16
CA ARG A 154 3.22 -14.19 -13.44
C ARG A 154 2.72 -14.79 -12.14
N LEU A 155 1.39 -14.84 -11.98
CA LEU A 155 0.78 -15.24 -10.74
C LEU A 155 0.59 -16.75 -10.66
N ALA A 156 1.08 -17.34 -9.56
CA ALA A 156 0.71 -18.69 -9.18
C ALA A 156 -0.68 -18.67 -8.52
N PHE A 157 -1.31 -19.83 -8.40
CA PHE A 157 -2.67 -19.94 -7.88
C PHE A 157 -2.82 -19.34 -6.46
N ALA A 158 -1.91 -19.67 -5.54
CA ALA A 158 -2.01 -19.22 -4.15
C ALA A 158 -1.95 -17.70 -3.97
N PRO A 159 -1.02 -16.98 -4.63
CA PRO A 159 -1.03 -15.51 -4.56
C PRO A 159 -2.29 -14.86 -5.14
N ARG A 160 -2.88 -15.47 -6.19
CA ARG A 160 -4.12 -14.96 -6.77
C ARG A 160 -5.26 -14.93 -5.76
N PHE A 161 -5.32 -15.94 -4.89
CA PHE A 161 -6.33 -16.01 -3.85
C PHE A 161 -6.30 -14.79 -2.92
N ILE A 162 -5.09 -14.31 -2.57
CA ILE A 162 -4.93 -13.12 -1.74
C ILE A 162 -5.50 -11.89 -2.45
N LEU A 163 -5.25 -11.77 -3.77
CA LEU A 163 -5.68 -10.62 -4.55
C LEU A 163 -7.20 -10.56 -4.77
N GLU A 164 -7.86 -11.69 -4.71
CA GLU A 164 -9.29 -11.81 -4.93
C GLU A 164 -10.12 -11.64 -3.65
N GLN A 165 -9.45 -11.41 -2.52
CA GLN A 165 -10.11 -11.10 -1.26
C GLN A 165 -10.69 -9.68 -1.26
#